data_faed8b47e09b7ed31e70cd7302384e10
#
_entry.id   faed8b47e09b7ed31e70cd7302384e10
#
_cell.length_a   1.000
_cell.length_b   1.000
_cell.length_c   1.000
_cell.angle_alpha   90.00
_cell.angle_beta   90.00
_cell.angle_gamma   90.00
#
_symmetry.space_group_name_H-M   'P 1'
#
loop_
_entity.id
_entity.type
_entity.pdbx_description
1 polymer ?
#
loop_
_entity_poly.entity_id
_entity_poly.type
_entity_poly.pdbx_seq_one_letter_code
_entity_poly.pdbx_strand_id
1 'polypeptide(L)'
;MKRTNLQLLIPLLLSFVMINGCKKENDIDGSGDAPIRPITSSSNAYVTTLFEYLPAPGQLVNTSAGNKAGAENILGKKGLISLGAWGGYVILGFDHTVINESDKDDIIVFGNASSIFAEPGVVWVMQDENGNGQPDDIWYELAGSEHGKEGYIRDYSVTYTRPSPAGDVSWKDNKGNTGVIKTNSAHTQPYYPEWIITNTYTISGVLLPKDNIDDSVPSFIKSLPFEFGYADNTQGGDKIDIDRAVSKDGKKAGLKGIDFIKIQTGIQYNMGWLGEMSTELQGVADLSLYKE
;
A
#
# COMPACT_ATOMS: atom_id res chain seq x y z
N MET A 1 -76.84 0.74 -47.50
CA MET A 1 -76.21 -0.58 -47.19
C MET A 1 -74.72 -0.37 -47.14
N LYS A 2 -74.12 -0.24 -45.97
CA LYS A 2 -72.65 -0.21 -45.77
C LYS A 2 -72.28 -1.33 -44.85
N ARG A 3 -71.45 -2.26 -45.33
CA ARG A 3 -70.91 -3.39 -44.56
C ARG A 3 -69.70 -2.88 -43.78
N THR A 4 -69.75 -3.02 -42.46
CA THR A 4 -68.65 -2.79 -41.57
C THR A 4 -67.90 -4.11 -41.35
N ASN A 5 -66.60 -4.16 -41.70
CA ASN A 5 -65.71 -5.26 -41.41
C ASN A 5 -65.15 -5.10 -39.99
N LEU A 6 -65.46 -6.09 -39.12
CA LEU A 6 -64.92 -6.21 -37.79
C LEU A 6 -63.58 -6.98 -37.86
N GLN A 7 -62.44 -6.30 -37.64
CA GLN A 7 -61.17 -6.95 -37.50
C GLN A 7 -60.94 -7.37 -36.06
N LEU A 8 -60.75 -8.65 -35.86
CA LEU A 8 -60.46 -9.28 -34.59
C LEU A 8 -58.95 -9.10 -34.30
N LEU A 9 -58.62 -8.28 -33.31
CA LEU A 9 -57.23 -8.16 -32.78
C LEU A 9 -57.01 -9.25 -31.72
N ILE A 10 -56.13 -10.17 -31.99
CA ILE A 10 -55.63 -11.16 -31.04
C ILE A 10 -54.42 -10.53 -30.31
N PRO A 11 -54.44 -10.41 -28.98
CA PRO A 11 -53.24 -9.95 -28.24
C PRO A 11 -52.27 -11.11 -28.10
N LEU A 12 -51.07 -10.94 -28.67
CA LEU A 12 -49.93 -11.83 -28.49
C LEU A 12 -49.37 -11.63 -27.08
N LEU A 13 -49.59 -12.58 -26.20
CA LEU A 13 -49.06 -12.61 -24.83
C LEU A 13 -47.58 -12.99 -24.90
N LEU A 14 -46.68 -11.98 -24.79
CA LEU A 14 -45.24 -12.24 -24.68
C LEU A 14 -44.91 -12.65 -23.24
N SER A 15 -44.71 -13.94 -23.02
CA SER A 15 -44.24 -14.47 -21.74
C SER A 15 -42.77 -14.09 -21.55
N PHE A 16 -42.51 -13.10 -20.69
CA PHE A 16 -41.13 -12.77 -20.24
C PHE A 16 -40.70 -13.83 -19.22
N VAL A 17 -39.89 -14.79 -19.63
CA VAL A 17 -39.23 -15.72 -18.71
C VAL A 17 -38.07 -14.95 -18.06
N MET A 18 -38.28 -14.52 -16.83
CA MET A 18 -37.20 -14.03 -15.97
C MET A 18 -36.30 -15.21 -15.59
N ILE A 19 -35.18 -15.33 -16.26
CA ILE A 19 -34.12 -16.21 -15.81
C ILE A 19 -33.42 -15.48 -14.64
N ASN A 20 -33.83 -15.81 -13.43
CA ASN A 20 -33.05 -15.49 -12.23
C ASN A 20 -31.79 -16.34 -12.28
N GLY A 21 -30.74 -15.82 -12.91
CA GLY A 21 -29.39 -16.31 -12.72
C GLY A 21 -28.97 -15.97 -11.29
N CYS A 22 -29.09 -16.93 -10.36
CA CYS A 22 -28.28 -16.90 -9.16
C CYS A 22 -26.81 -16.81 -9.58
N LYS A 23 -26.20 -15.62 -9.48
CA LYS A 23 -24.77 -15.55 -9.30
C LYS A 23 -24.47 -16.27 -8.00
N LYS A 24 -23.94 -17.48 -8.06
CA LYS A 24 -23.13 -18.02 -6.98
C LYS A 24 -22.02 -17.01 -6.78
N GLU A 25 -22.06 -16.25 -5.68
CA GLU A 25 -20.85 -15.76 -5.08
C GLU A 25 -20.03 -17.02 -4.82
N ASN A 26 -18.98 -17.21 -5.60
CA ASN A 26 -17.95 -18.17 -5.24
C ASN A 26 -17.30 -17.56 -3.99
N ASP A 27 -17.65 -18.11 -2.83
CA ASP A 27 -16.75 -18.08 -1.68
C ASP A 27 -15.47 -18.76 -2.19
N ILE A 28 -14.51 -17.96 -2.60
CA ILE A 28 -13.14 -18.43 -2.86
C ILE A 28 -12.58 -18.68 -1.47
N ASP A 29 -12.79 -19.92 -1.00
CA ASP A 29 -11.97 -20.50 0.03
C ASP A 29 -10.53 -20.46 -0.52
N GLY A 30 -9.67 -19.62 0.04
CA GLY A 30 -8.29 -19.38 -0.40
C GLY A 30 -7.36 -20.60 -0.24
N SER A 31 -7.91 -21.81 -0.29
CA SER A 31 -7.21 -23.11 -0.27
C SER A 31 -7.04 -23.72 -1.66
N GLY A 32 -7.40 -23.03 -2.73
CA GLY A 32 -7.12 -23.44 -4.10
C GLY A 32 -5.61 -23.36 -4.39
N ASP A 33 -5.10 -24.29 -5.21
CA ASP A 33 -3.69 -24.36 -5.62
C ASP A 33 -3.30 -23.13 -6.48
N ALA A 34 -3.14 -21.97 -5.83
CA ALA A 34 -2.60 -20.77 -6.48
C ALA A 34 -1.26 -21.14 -7.15
N PRO A 35 -1.02 -20.71 -8.40
CA PRO A 35 0.18 -21.09 -9.12
C PRO A 35 1.42 -20.54 -8.40
N ILE A 36 2.44 -21.40 -8.26
CA ILE A 36 3.75 -21.02 -7.76
C ILE A 36 4.66 -20.77 -8.96
N ARG A 37 5.16 -19.55 -9.10
CA ARG A 37 6.17 -19.20 -10.09
C ARG A 37 7.54 -19.63 -9.56
N PRO A 38 8.22 -20.60 -10.17
CA PRO A 38 9.45 -21.17 -9.60
C PRO A 38 10.61 -20.19 -9.68
N ILE A 39 11.51 -20.27 -8.70
CA ILE A 39 12.84 -19.64 -8.78
C ILE A 39 13.62 -20.31 -9.91
N THR A 40 14.29 -19.50 -10.73
CA THR A 40 15.17 -19.91 -11.82
C THR A 40 16.55 -19.33 -11.65
N SER A 41 17.49 -19.71 -12.49
CA SER A 41 18.85 -19.13 -12.49
C SER A 41 18.89 -17.64 -12.86
N SER A 42 17.80 -17.10 -13.42
CA SER A 42 17.66 -15.68 -13.77
C SER A 42 16.81 -14.89 -12.77
N SER A 43 16.23 -15.55 -11.75
CA SER A 43 15.43 -14.86 -10.74
C SER A 43 16.29 -13.89 -9.93
N ASN A 44 15.73 -12.71 -9.68
CA ASN A 44 16.35 -11.66 -8.88
C ASN A 44 15.85 -11.73 -7.44
N ALA A 45 16.74 -11.61 -6.47
CA ALA A 45 16.32 -11.54 -5.07
C ALA A 45 15.42 -10.33 -4.78
N TYR A 46 15.63 -9.21 -5.47
CA TYR A 46 14.82 -8.00 -5.30
C TYR A 46 13.57 -8.01 -6.17
N VAL A 47 12.56 -7.24 -5.76
CA VAL A 47 11.41 -6.91 -6.60
C VAL A 47 11.87 -6.37 -7.96
N THR A 48 11.20 -6.78 -9.04
CA THR A 48 11.61 -6.46 -10.42
C THR A 48 10.59 -5.63 -11.18
N THR A 49 9.36 -5.48 -10.64
CA THR A 49 8.28 -4.79 -11.31
C THR A 49 7.67 -3.73 -10.41
N LEU A 50 7.43 -2.54 -10.97
CA LEU A 50 6.65 -1.46 -10.37
C LEU A 50 5.26 -1.45 -11.01
N PHE A 51 4.21 -1.71 -10.23
CA PHE A 51 2.82 -1.66 -10.70
C PHE A 51 2.19 -0.29 -10.43
N GLU A 52 2.41 0.24 -9.23
CA GLU A 52 1.86 1.54 -8.86
C GLU A 52 2.78 2.29 -7.91
N TYR A 53 2.88 3.59 -8.09
CA TYR A 53 3.53 4.51 -7.16
C TYR A 53 2.64 5.74 -7.00
N LEU A 54 2.04 5.87 -5.82
CA LEU A 54 1.19 6.98 -5.44
C LEU A 54 1.65 7.57 -4.10
N PRO A 55 2.62 8.48 -4.10
CA PRO A 55 3.05 9.13 -2.87
C PRO A 55 1.97 10.09 -2.36
N ALA A 56 1.90 10.24 -1.04
CA ALA A 56 1.27 11.40 -0.44
C ALA A 56 2.18 12.63 -0.60
N PRO A 57 1.66 13.85 -0.38
CA PRO A 57 2.50 15.06 -0.44
C PRO A 57 3.65 14.99 0.56
N GLY A 58 4.83 15.44 0.14
CA GLY A 58 6.01 15.37 1.01
C GLY A 58 7.25 16.05 0.46
N GLN A 59 8.23 16.22 1.33
CA GLN A 59 9.45 16.98 1.05
C GLN A 59 10.35 16.34 -0.02
N LEU A 60 10.27 15.04 -0.25
CA LEU A 60 11.01 14.36 -1.32
C LEU A 60 10.17 14.13 -2.58
N VAL A 61 8.86 14.43 -2.56
CA VAL A 61 7.99 14.31 -3.73
C VAL A 61 8.42 15.30 -4.81
N ASN A 62 8.32 14.90 -6.08
CA ASN A 62 8.82 15.62 -7.26
C ASN A 62 10.36 15.73 -7.36
N THR A 63 11.11 15.10 -6.44
CA THR A 63 12.55 14.90 -6.58
C THR A 63 12.87 13.56 -7.25
N SER A 64 14.15 13.24 -7.44
CA SER A 64 14.58 11.93 -7.96
C SER A 64 14.21 10.75 -7.07
N ALA A 65 14.00 10.96 -5.76
CA ALA A 65 13.56 9.93 -4.82
C ALA A 65 12.01 9.90 -4.69
N GLY A 66 11.28 10.86 -5.24
CA GLY A 66 9.85 11.00 -5.05
C GLY A 66 9.08 11.30 -6.35
N ASN A 67 9.46 10.68 -7.46
CA ASN A 67 8.72 10.74 -8.72
C ASN A 67 8.61 9.34 -9.35
N LYS A 68 7.81 9.19 -10.42
CA LYS A 68 7.58 7.88 -11.05
C LYS A 68 8.85 7.23 -11.59
N ALA A 69 9.74 7.98 -12.22
CA ALA A 69 11.00 7.47 -12.73
C ALA A 69 11.94 7.07 -11.59
N GLY A 70 11.92 7.84 -10.48
CA GLY A 70 12.67 7.52 -9.27
C GLY A 70 12.21 6.24 -8.59
N ALA A 71 10.90 5.95 -8.63
CA ALA A 71 10.33 4.74 -8.05
C ALA A 71 10.85 3.45 -8.71
N GLU A 72 11.33 3.50 -9.94
CA GLU A 72 11.95 2.36 -10.62
C GLU A 72 13.40 2.07 -10.14
N ASN A 73 14.01 2.99 -9.37
CA ASN A 73 15.40 2.83 -8.94
C ASN A 73 15.64 1.69 -7.95
N ILE A 74 14.56 1.18 -7.30
CA ILE A 74 14.66 0.03 -6.38
C ILE A 74 14.40 -1.31 -7.06
N LEU A 75 14.14 -1.33 -8.37
CA LEU A 75 13.89 -2.57 -9.12
C LEU A 75 15.18 -3.33 -9.38
N GLY A 76 15.22 -4.58 -8.94
CA GLY A 76 16.35 -5.48 -9.10
C GLY A 76 17.59 -5.15 -8.27
N LYS A 77 17.54 -4.14 -7.40
CA LYS A 77 18.69 -3.63 -6.62
C LYS A 77 18.24 -2.72 -5.48
N LYS A 78 19.19 -2.28 -4.65
CA LYS A 78 18.96 -1.16 -3.71
C LYS A 78 18.98 0.19 -4.44
N GLY A 79 18.06 1.08 -4.04
CA GLY A 79 17.94 2.47 -4.48
C GLY A 79 17.42 3.33 -3.34
N LEU A 80 16.60 4.34 -3.64
CA LEU A 80 15.85 5.12 -2.66
C LEU A 80 14.58 5.67 -3.29
N ILE A 81 13.44 5.43 -2.63
CA ILE A 81 12.17 6.09 -2.93
C ILE A 81 11.51 6.56 -1.64
N SER A 82 10.81 7.70 -1.69
CA SER A 82 9.98 8.20 -0.60
C SER A 82 8.51 8.03 -0.94
N LEU A 83 7.73 7.59 0.03
CA LEU A 83 6.28 7.45 -0.12
C LEU A 83 5.53 8.74 0.29
N GLY A 84 6.24 9.74 0.85
CA GLY A 84 5.64 10.96 1.36
C GLY A 84 4.82 10.73 2.63
N ALA A 85 3.99 11.68 2.99
CA ALA A 85 3.18 11.65 4.20
C ALA A 85 2.26 10.43 4.27
N TRP A 86 1.40 10.38 5.31
CA TRP A 86 0.52 9.25 5.56
C TRP A 86 -0.24 8.80 4.31
N GLY A 87 -0.24 7.50 4.12
CA GLY A 87 -1.02 6.84 3.09
C GLY A 87 -0.31 6.70 1.75
N GLY A 88 0.75 7.48 1.47
CA GLY A 88 1.53 7.29 0.24
C GLY A 88 2.05 5.86 0.14
N TYR A 89 2.00 5.26 -1.04
CA TYR A 89 2.30 3.84 -1.21
C TYR A 89 2.97 3.49 -2.54
N VAL A 90 3.52 2.29 -2.55
CA VAL A 90 4.05 1.62 -3.74
C VAL A 90 3.54 0.19 -3.82
N ILE A 91 3.27 -0.31 -5.04
CA ILE A 91 2.96 -1.71 -5.33
C ILE A 91 4.05 -2.27 -6.23
N LEU A 92 4.70 -3.33 -5.77
CA LEU A 92 5.84 -3.97 -6.38
C LEU A 92 5.58 -5.47 -6.60
N GLY A 93 6.29 -6.08 -7.54
CA GLY A 93 6.22 -7.51 -7.80
C GLY A 93 7.58 -8.17 -7.93
N PHE A 94 7.64 -9.43 -7.52
CA PHE A 94 8.78 -10.32 -7.76
C PHE A 94 8.65 -11.01 -9.12
N ASP A 95 9.74 -11.48 -9.69
CA ASP A 95 9.76 -12.29 -10.92
C ASP A 95 9.49 -13.79 -10.66
N HIS A 96 9.34 -14.18 -9.40
CA HIS A 96 9.02 -15.52 -8.90
C HIS A 96 8.07 -15.38 -7.69
N THR A 97 7.51 -16.49 -7.21
CA THR A 97 6.77 -16.52 -5.95
C THR A 97 7.76 -16.66 -4.79
N VAL A 98 7.78 -15.71 -3.87
CA VAL A 98 8.49 -15.85 -2.58
C VAL A 98 7.71 -16.83 -1.73
N ILE A 99 8.33 -17.95 -1.41
CA ILE A 99 7.69 -19.04 -0.65
C ILE A 99 7.63 -18.66 0.83
N ASN A 100 6.47 -18.89 1.44
CA ASN A 100 6.29 -18.82 2.88
C ASN A 100 6.96 -20.05 3.54
N GLU A 101 8.10 -19.84 4.20
CA GLU A 101 8.81 -20.90 4.94
C GLU A 101 8.40 -20.85 6.41
N SER A 102 7.91 -21.97 6.93
CA SER A 102 7.46 -22.07 8.33
C SER A 102 8.52 -21.60 9.33
N ASP A 103 8.10 -20.77 10.30
CA ASP A 103 8.91 -20.27 11.41
C ASP A 103 10.15 -19.45 10.98
N LYS A 104 10.09 -18.78 9.82
CA LYS A 104 11.17 -17.93 9.31
C LYS A 104 10.65 -16.62 8.74
N ASP A 105 11.51 -15.61 8.73
CA ASP A 105 11.27 -14.43 7.92
C ASP A 105 11.56 -14.75 6.44
N ASP A 106 10.67 -14.33 5.54
CA ASP A 106 10.73 -14.66 4.11
C ASP A 106 11.21 -13.49 3.27
N ILE A 107 10.88 -12.27 3.69
CA ILE A 107 11.23 -11.04 2.97
C ILE A 107 12.02 -10.09 3.86
N ILE A 108 12.82 -9.24 3.21
CA ILE A 108 13.45 -8.09 3.87
C ILE A 108 13.07 -6.80 3.13
N VAL A 109 12.64 -5.81 3.89
CA VAL A 109 12.38 -4.45 3.40
C VAL A 109 13.50 -3.55 3.90
N PHE A 110 14.26 -2.95 2.98
CA PHE A 110 15.31 -1.99 3.31
C PHE A 110 14.72 -0.59 3.33
N GLY A 111 14.99 0.14 4.39
CA GLY A 111 14.66 1.55 4.57
C GLY A 111 15.88 2.37 4.98
N ASN A 112 15.66 3.61 5.37
CA ASN A 112 16.72 4.50 5.91
C ASN A 112 16.56 4.73 7.42
N ALA A 113 15.69 3.97 8.10
CA ALA A 113 15.46 4.07 9.52
C ALA A 113 16.75 4.02 10.36
N SER A 114 16.72 4.74 11.45
CA SER A 114 17.73 4.66 12.52
C SER A 114 17.07 4.32 13.85
N SER A 115 17.87 4.12 14.89
CA SER A 115 17.35 3.77 16.22
C SER A 115 16.44 4.83 16.86
N ILE A 116 16.42 6.06 16.34
CA ILE A 116 15.62 7.18 16.85
C ILE A 116 14.81 7.91 15.77
N PHE A 117 14.90 7.47 14.53
CA PHE A 117 14.13 7.97 13.40
C PHE A 117 13.66 6.77 12.57
N ALA A 118 12.61 6.11 13.07
CA ALA A 118 11.85 5.11 12.36
C ALA A 118 10.63 5.78 11.71
N GLU A 119 10.29 5.38 10.49
CA GLU A 119 9.14 5.91 9.75
C GLU A 119 8.23 4.76 9.27
N PRO A 120 7.57 4.05 10.24
CA PRO A 120 6.98 2.76 10.00
C PRO A 120 5.93 2.76 8.88
N GLY A 121 6.17 1.90 7.88
CA GLY A 121 5.25 1.61 6.79
C GLY A 121 4.51 0.30 6.99
N VAL A 122 3.20 0.30 6.77
CA VAL A 122 2.38 -0.93 6.77
C VAL A 122 2.67 -1.72 5.52
N VAL A 123 2.78 -3.04 5.66
CA VAL A 123 3.09 -3.96 4.56
C VAL A 123 1.88 -4.85 4.29
N TRP A 124 1.49 -4.94 3.01
CA TRP A 124 0.52 -5.91 2.52
C TRP A 124 1.17 -6.80 1.47
N VAL A 125 0.68 -8.01 1.38
CA VAL A 125 1.13 -9.01 0.42
C VAL A 125 -0.05 -9.62 -0.33
N MET A 126 0.22 -10.15 -1.53
CA MET A 126 -0.76 -10.82 -2.35
C MET A 126 -0.09 -11.97 -3.07
N GLN A 127 -0.75 -13.13 -3.14
CA GLN A 127 -0.42 -14.21 -4.04
C GLN A 127 -1.20 -14.02 -5.36
N ASP A 128 -0.58 -14.29 -6.48
CA ASP A 128 -1.22 -14.29 -7.81
C ASP A 128 -2.08 -15.55 -7.96
N GLU A 129 -3.31 -15.50 -7.43
CA GLU A 129 -4.20 -16.67 -7.35
C GLU A 129 -4.72 -17.10 -8.72
N ASN A 130 -4.88 -16.13 -9.64
CA ASN A 130 -5.40 -16.38 -10.98
C ASN A 130 -4.29 -16.57 -12.03
N GLY A 131 -3.01 -16.37 -11.70
CA GLY A 131 -1.84 -16.58 -12.54
C GLY A 131 -1.70 -15.59 -13.69
N ASN A 132 -2.30 -14.39 -13.59
CA ASN A 132 -2.28 -13.39 -14.65
C ASN A 132 -1.11 -12.38 -14.56
N GLY A 133 -0.31 -12.43 -13.48
CA GLY A 133 0.82 -11.54 -13.25
C GLY A 133 0.42 -10.11 -12.90
N GLN A 134 -0.82 -9.88 -12.44
CA GLN A 134 -1.35 -8.57 -12.04
C GLN A 134 -1.72 -8.56 -10.56
N PRO A 135 -1.55 -7.44 -9.84
CA PRO A 135 -1.89 -7.33 -8.43
C PRO A 135 -3.40 -7.05 -8.24
N ASP A 136 -4.26 -7.92 -8.77
CA ASP A 136 -5.72 -7.79 -8.79
C ASP A 136 -6.47 -8.84 -7.96
N ASP A 137 -5.75 -9.67 -7.21
CA ASP A 137 -6.28 -10.64 -6.25
C ASP A 137 -6.44 -10.04 -4.84
N ILE A 138 -6.47 -10.86 -3.80
CA ILE A 138 -6.73 -10.41 -2.43
C ILE A 138 -5.45 -9.92 -1.74
N TRP A 139 -5.49 -8.70 -1.22
CA TRP A 139 -4.44 -8.14 -0.37
C TRP A 139 -4.62 -8.55 1.09
N TYR A 140 -3.55 -9.05 1.70
CA TYR A 140 -3.46 -9.38 3.12
C TYR A 140 -2.44 -8.48 3.81
N GLU A 141 -2.81 -7.91 4.96
CA GLU A 141 -1.88 -7.15 5.78
C GLU A 141 -0.94 -8.10 6.50
N LEU A 142 0.36 -7.81 6.51
CA LEU A 142 1.29 -8.46 7.42
C LEU A 142 1.15 -7.80 8.80
N ALA A 143 0.50 -8.51 9.74
CA ALA A 143 0.19 -7.97 11.05
C ALA A 143 1.48 -7.67 11.85
N GLY A 144 1.77 -6.39 12.00
CA GLY A 144 2.86 -5.93 12.86
C GLY A 144 2.47 -5.83 14.33
N SER A 145 3.41 -5.39 15.17
CA SER A 145 3.23 -5.32 16.62
C SER A 145 2.07 -4.43 17.07
N GLU A 146 1.68 -3.43 16.27
CA GLU A 146 0.59 -2.50 16.59
C GLU A 146 -0.76 -2.90 16.02
N HIS A 147 -0.82 -4.00 15.25
CA HIS A 147 -2.05 -4.46 14.63
C HIS A 147 -3.16 -4.71 15.67
N GLY A 148 -4.28 -4.01 15.52
CA GLY A 148 -5.45 -4.12 16.40
C GLY A 148 -5.30 -3.50 17.79
N LYS A 149 -4.18 -2.84 18.11
CA LYS A 149 -4.00 -2.10 19.36
C LYS A 149 -4.76 -0.76 19.35
N GLU A 150 -4.80 -0.09 20.49
CA GLU A 150 -5.36 1.26 20.59
C GLU A 150 -4.64 2.22 19.64
N GLY A 151 -5.41 3.03 18.91
CA GLY A 151 -4.88 3.96 17.90
C GLY A 151 -4.67 3.36 16.51
N TYR A 152 -4.70 2.04 16.35
CA TYR A 152 -4.73 1.39 15.04
C TYR A 152 -6.12 1.56 14.38
N ILE A 153 -6.17 2.12 13.16
CA ILE A 153 -7.42 2.32 12.43
C ILE A 153 -7.29 1.73 11.03
N ARG A 154 -8.01 0.65 10.75
CA ARG A 154 -7.94 -0.07 9.47
C ARG A 154 -8.52 0.71 8.28
N ASP A 155 -9.72 1.27 8.45
CA ASP A 155 -10.40 2.00 7.38
C ASP A 155 -10.22 3.52 7.59
N TYR A 156 -8.97 3.98 7.48
CA TYR A 156 -8.63 5.40 7.53
C TYR A 156 -8.43 5.94 6.13
N SER A 157 -8.76 7.20 5.90
CA SER A 157 -8.50 7.86 4.63
C SER A 157 -8.23 9.33 4.79
N VAL A 158 -7.36 9.86 3.93
CA VAL A 158 -6.96 11.26 3.89
C VAL A 158 -7.13 11.80 2.48
N THR A 159 -7.77 12.95 2.37
CA THR A 159 -7.88 13.73 1.14
C THR A 159 -6.90 14.90 1.21
N TYR A 160 -5.97 14.94 0.27
CA TYR A 160 -5.00 16.01 0.09
C TYR A 160 -5.51 17.01 -0.95
N THR A 161 -5.28 18.30 -0.70
CA THR A 161 -5.72 19.39 -1.59
C THR A 161 -4.51 20.14 -2.13
N ARG A 162 -4.46 20.27 -3.46
CA ARG A 162 -3.39 21.03 -4.16
C ARG A 162 -3.41 22.49 -3.73
N PRO A 163 -2.31 23.05 -3.23
CA PRO A 163 -2.23 24.46 -2.92
C PRO A 163 -2.09 25.29 -4.22
N SER A 164 -2.63 26.51 -4.20
CA SER A 164 -2.46 27.49 -5.27
C SER A 164 -2.30 28.90 -4.69
N PRO A 165 -1.11 29.51 -4.76
CA PRO A 165 0.14 29.02 -5.38
C PRO A 165 0.74 27.81 -4.60
N ALA A 166 1.82 27.21 -5.14
CA ALA A 166 2.55 26.16 -4.43
C ALA A 166 2.94 26.58 -3.02
N GLY A 167 2.81 25.67 -2.07
CA GLY A 167 3.01 25.92 -0.65
C GLY A 167 2.57 24.71 0.17
N ASP A 168 2.20 24.96 1.41
CA ASP A 168 1.71 23.93 2.33
C ASP A 168 0.50 23.20 1.78
N VAL A 169 0.51 21.86 1.86
CA VAL A 169 -0.56 21.02 1.32
C VAL A 169 -1.57 20.71 2.42
N SER A 170 -2.78 21.21 2.29
CA SER A 170 -3.85 20.92 3.25
C SER A 170 -4.39 19.50 3.06
N TRP A 171 -4.83 18.90 4.18
CA TRP A 171 -5.47 17.61 4.20
C TRP A 171 -6.68 17.57 5.12
N LYS A 172 -7.58 16.63 4.83
CA LYS A 172 -8.73 16.28 5.67
C LYS A 172 -8.88 14.75 5.70
N ASP A 173 -9.11 14.19 6.90
CA ASP A 173 -9.36 12.76 7.05
C ASP A 173 -10.85 12.41 7.12
N ASN A 174 -11.17 11.11 7.10
CA ASN A 174 -12.54 10.59 7.23
C ASN A 174 -13.06 10.61 8.68
N LYS A 175 -12.29 11.09 9.64
CA LYS A 175 -12.72 11.32 11.03
C LYS A 175 -13.09 12.79 11.28
N GLY A 176 -12.87 13.66 10.27
CA GLY A 176 -13.17 15.09 10.33
C GLY A 176 -12.00 15.96 10.79
N ASN A 177 -10.83 15.37 11.05
CA ASN A 177 -9.63 16.13 11.36
C ASN A 177 -9.05 16.79 10.10
N THR A 178 -8.37 17.89 10.28
CA THR A 178 -7.70 18.65 9.22
C THR A 178 -6.30 19.04 9.65
N GLY A 179 -5.42 19.26 8.68
CA GLY A 179 -4.08 19.74 8.92
C GLY A 179 -3.37 20.15 7.65
N VAL A 180 -2.06 20.30 7.73
CA VAL A 180 -1.21 20.68 6.60
C VAL A 180 0.08 19.87 6.62
N ILE A 181 0.56 19.48 5.45
CA ILE A 181 1.94 19.09 5.23
C ILE A 181 2.70 20.38 4.96
N LYS A 182 3.58 20.74 5.89
CA LYS A 182 4.31 21.99 5.83
C LYS A 182 5.53 21.88 4.93
N THR A 183 5.68 22.84 4.04
CA THR A 183 6.92 23.02 3.29
C THR A 183 8.04 23.53 4.19
N ASN A 184 9.28 23.21 3.87
CA ASN A 184 10.46 23.69 4.59
C ASN A 184 11.47 24.34 3.62
N SER A 185 12.45 25.06 4.17
CA SER A 185 13.44 25.79 3.38
C SER A 185 14.52 24.91 2.74
N ALA A 186 14.65 23.68 3.18
CA ALA A 186 15.62 22.72 2.62
C ALA A 186 15.10 22.06 1.34
N HIS A 187 13.77 21.95 1.20
CA HIS A 187 13.08 21.33 0.08
C HIS A 187 12.05 22.29 -0.50
N THR A 188 12.41 23.01 -1.55
CA THR A 188 11.64 24.14 -2.08
C THR A 188 10.74 23.80 -3.25
N GLN A 189 10.80 22.58 -3.79
CA GLN A 189 9.90 22.12 -4.85
C GLN A 189 8.46 21.94 -4.32
N PRO A 190 7.46 21.87 -5.20
CA PRO A 190 6.09 21.55 -4.79
C PRO A 190 6.02 20.19 -4.08
N TYR A 191 5.27 20.11 -2.97
CA TYR A 191 5.09 18.85 -2.22
C TYR A 191 3.94 18.01 -2.75
N TYR A 192 2.96 18.62 -3.43
CA TYR A 192 1.88 17.89 -4.10
C TYR A 192 2.42 17.24 -5.38
N PRO A 193 2.19 15.94 -5.65
CA PRO A 193 2.70 15.28 -6.85
C PRO A 193 2.25 15.98 -8.13
N GLU A 194 3.21 16.41 -8.97
CA GLU A 194 2.91 17.22 -10.15
C GLU A 194 2.14 16.46 -11.24
N TRP A 195 2.30 15.14 -11.30
CA TRP A 195 1.59 14.27 -12.26
C TRP A 195 0.15 13.96 -11.87
N ILE A 196 -0.29 14.28 -10.65
CA ILE A 196 -1.70 14.21 -10.26
C ILE A 196 -2.37 15.48 -10.71
N ILE A 197 -3.19 15.43 -11.76
CA ILE A 197 -3.78 16.61 -12.38
C ILE A 197 -5.00 17.16 -11.63
N THR A 198 -5.61 16.38 -10.75
CA THR A 198 -6.77 16.78 -9.94
C THR A 198 -6.36 17.72 -8.81
N ASN A 199 -7.28 18.59 -8.38
CA ASN A 199 -7.07 19.48 -7.25
C ASN A 199 -7.06 18.76 -5.91
N THR A 200 -7.64 17.57 -5.85
CA THR A 200 -7.65 16.72 -4.66
C THR A 200 -7.45 15.27 -5.06
N TYR A 201 -6.85 14.49 -4.17
CA TYR A 201 -6.89 13.03 -4.24
C TYR A 201 -6.98 12.45 -2.84
N THR A 202 -7.57 11.26 -2.75
CA THR A 202 -7.78 10.57 -1.48
C THR A 202 -7.01 9.26 -1.49
N ILE A 203 -6.29 9.01 -0.41
CA ILE A 203 -5.64 7.73 -0.15
C ILE A 203 -6.33 7.07 1.03
N SER A 204 -6.51 5.75 0.96
CA SER A 204 -7.09 4.93 2.01
C SER A 204 -6.10 3.86 2.45
N GLY A 205 -6.19 3.43 3.71
CA GLY A 205 -5.31 2.40 4.25
C GLY A 205 -5.44 2.27 5.76
N VAL A 206 -4.34 1.86 6.38
CA VAL A 206 -4.22 1.69 7.83
C VAL A 206 -3.49 2.89 8.44
N LEU A 207 -4.06 3.46 9.50
CA LEU A 207 -3.36 4.39 10.37
C LEU A 207 -2.79 3.62 11.56
N LEU A 208 -1.48 3.73 11.76
CA LEU A 208 -0.79 3.22 12.93
C LEU A 208 -0.90 4.21 14.10
N PRO A 209 -0.84 3.74 15.36
CA PRO A 209 -0.69 4.61 16.51
C PRO A 209 0.60 5.44 16.41
N LYS A 210 0.69 6.47 17.22
CA LYS A 210 1.85 7.38 17.27
C LYS A 210 2.50 7.41 18.64
N ASP A 211 2.33 6.37 19.40
CA ASP A 211 2.88 6.21 20.77
C ASP A 211 4.38 5.90 20.78
N ASN A 212 4.95 5.60 19.60
CA ASN A 212 6.39 5.51 19.39
C ASN A 212 7.08 6.89 19.21
N ILE A 213 6.33 8.01 19.20
CA ILE A 213 6.88 9.35 19.00
C ILE A 213 7.19 10.00 20.33
N ASP A 214 8.44 10.41 20.52
CA ASP A 214 8.91 11.22 21.65
C ASP A 214 9.06 12.68 21.20
N ASP A 215 8.04 13.49 21.47
CA ASP A 215 7.99 14.93 21.20
C ASP A 215 8.21 15.79 22.46
N SER A 216 8.72 15.19 23.53
CA SER A 216 9.05 15.88 24.79
C SER A 216 10.04 17.04 24.62
N VAL A 217 10.87 16.98 23.55
CA VAL A 217 11.75 18.06 23.12
C VAL A 217 11.31 18.56 21.74
N PRO A 218 10.50 19.64 21.63
CA PRO A 218 9.92 20.08 20.37
C PRO A 218 10.93 20.43 19.25
N SER A 219 12.16 20.76 19.60
CA SER A 219 13.25 20.99 18.64
C SER A 219 13.97 19.71 18.20
N PHE A 220 13.65 18.56 18.79
CA PHE A 220 14.27 17.27 18.49
C PHE A 220 13.30 16.13 18.75
N ILE A 221 12.27 16.03 17.90
CA ILE A 221 11.28 14.97 17.94
C ILE A 221 11.93 13.68 17.44
N LYS A 222 11.69 12.57 18.12
CA LYS A 222 12.16 11.23 17.75
C LYS A 222 10.99 10.35 17.43
N SER A 223 11.22 9.36 16.59
CA SER A 223 10.31 8.26 16.32
C SER A 223 11.05 6.95 16.55
N LEU A 224 10.66 6.19 17.58
CA LEU A 224 11.29 4.94 17.93
C LEU A 224 10.73 3.81 17.04
N PRO A 225 11.52 2.76 16.73
CA PRO A 225 11.00 1.62 16.01
C PRO A 225 9.91 0.89 16.80
N PHE A 226 8.88 0.43 16.10
CA PHE A 226 7.96 -0.57 16.63
C PHE A 226 8.68 -1.93 16.75
N GLU A 227 8.09 -2.87 17.46
CA GLU A 227 8.75 -4.12 17.80
C GLU A 227 9.03 -4.99 16.56
N PHE A 228 8.05 -5.13 15.64
CA PHE A 228 8.20 -5.89 14.38
C PHE A 228 7.10 -5.59 13.35
N GLY A 229 7.34 -6.03 12.10
CA GLY A 229 6.31 -6.18 11.07
C GLY A 229 6.03 -4.93 10.22
N TYR A 230 6.90 -3.95 10.26
CA TYR A 230 6.79 -2.70 9.50
C TYR A 230 8.01 -2.48 8.62
N ALA A 231 7.81 -1.81 7.50
CA ALA A 231 8.88 -1.32 6.65
C ALA A 231 9.48 -0.03 7.24
N ASP A 232 10.74 0.28 6.95
CA ASP A 232 11.43 1.49 7.38
C ASP A 232 11.36 1.73 8.90
N ASN A 233 11.45 0.65 9.64
CA ASN A 233 11.25 0.61 11.07
C ASN A 233 12.56 0.36 11.82
N THR A 234 13.43 -0.50 11.27
CA THR A 234 14.66 -0.92 11.93
C THR A 234 15.88 -0.62 11.07
N GLN A 235 16.95 -0.13 11.70
CA GLN A 235 18.21 0.11 11.02
C GLN A 235 18.76 -1.16 10.37
N GLY A 236 19.08 -1.09 9.08
CA GLY A 236 19.65 -2.21 8.31
C GLY A 236 18.61 -3.03 7.54
N GLY A 237 17.34 -2.83 7.79
CA GLY A 237 16.23 -3.47 7.11
C GLY A 237 15.37 -4.31 8.04
N ASP A 238 14.12 -4.45 7.66
CA ASP A 238 13.07 -5.13 8.42
C ASP A 238 12.80 -6.49 7.80
N LYS A 239 13.09 -7.56 8.54
CA LYS A 239 12.78 -8.93 8.13
C LYS A 239 11.36 -9.25 8.57
N ILE A 240 10.56 -9.78 7.67
CA ILE A 240 9.12 -10.02 7.89
C ILE A 240 8.74 -11.39 7.37
N ASP A 241 7.96 -12.09 8.20
CA ASP A 241 7.41 -13.43 7.97
C ASP A 241 6.03 -13.32 7.30
N ILE A 242 5.82 -14.04 6.20
CA ILE A 242 4.56 -14.10 5.46
C ILE A 242 3.45 -14.76 6.30
N ASP A 243 3.77 -15.62 7.27
CA ASP A 243 2.80 -16.21 8.20
C ASP A 243 2.03 -15.18 9.03
N ARG A 244 2.47 -13.91 9.04
CA ARG A 244 1.76 -12.79 9.65
C ARG A 244 0.63 -12.23 8.80
N ALA A 245 0.42 -12.76 7.58
CA ALA A 245 -0.65 -12.33 6.69
C ALA A 245 -2.03 -12.57 7.30
N VAL A 246 -2.82 -11.50 7.40
CA VAL A 246 -4.18 -11.55 7.95
C VAL A 246 -5.17 -10.94 6.97
N SER A 247 -6.35 -11.55 6.92
CA SER A 247 -7.50 -11.03 6.20
C SER A 247 -8.12 -9.81 6.90
N LYS A 248 -9.07 -9.15 6.24
CA LYS A 248 -9.76 -7.97 6.80
C LYS A 248 -10.47 -8.25 8.13
N ASP A 249 -10.89 -9.48 8.39
CA ASP A 249 -11.49 -9.90 9.65
C ASP A 249 -10.48 -10.40 10.70
N GLY A 250 -9.19 -10.23 10.43
CA GLY A 250 -8.09 -10.55 11.34
C GLY A 250 -7.71 -12.03 11.42
N LYS A 251 -8.24 -12.87 10.54
CA LYS A 251 -7.86 -14.29 10.48
C LYS A 251 -6.57 -14.47 9.69
N LYS A 252 -5.76 -15.44 10.08
CA LYS A 252 -4.56 -15.82 9.31
C LYS A 252 -4.95 -16.23 7.89
N ALA A 253 -4.24 -15.71 6.91
CA ALA A 253 -4.48 -16.01 5.49
C ALA A 253 -3.97 -17.40 5.10
N GLY A 254 -2.90 -17.89 5.72
CA GLY A 254 -2.30 -19.19 5.39
C GLY A 254 -1.73 -19.26 3.97
N LEU A 255 -1.14 -18.15 3.50
CA LEU A 255 -0.55 -18.08 2.15
C LEU A 255 0.60 -19.07 2.01
N LYS A 256 0.71 -19.71 0.85
CA LYS A 256 1.86 -20.56 0.49
C LYS A 256 3.07 -19.75 0.02
N GLY A 257 2.84 -18.51 -0.40
CA GLY A 257 3.84 -17.57 -0.87
C GLY A 257 3.20 -16.28 -1.34
N ILE A 258 4.01 -15.36 -1.83
CA ILE A 258 3.56 -14.06 -2.34
C ILE A 258 4.24 -13.72 -3.66
N ASP A 259 3.54 -12.99 -4.50
CA ASP A 259 4.02 -12.50 -5.79
C ASP A 259 4.13 -10.97 -5.80
N PHE A 260 3.30 -10.30 -4.98
CA PHE A 260 3.23 -8.84 -4.92
C PHE A 260 3.29 -8.36 -3.47
N ILE A 261 3.84 -7.17 -3.33
CA ILE A 261 3.95 -6.45 -2.05
C ILE A 261 3.50 -5.01 -2.23
N LYS A 262 2.73 -4.51 -1.28
CA LYS A 262 2.37 -3.10 -1.16
C LYS A 262 2.89 -2.56 0.16
N ILE A 263 3.55 -1.40 0.12
CA ILE A 263 4.05 -0.71 1.31
C ILE A 263 3.48 0.70 1.33
N GLN A 264 3.01 1.14 2.50
CA GLN A 264 2.31 2.42 2.69
C GLN A 264 2.78 3.10 3.97
N THR A 265 3.05 4.40 3.92
CA THR A 265 3.35 5.20 5.13
C THR A 265 2.22 5.07 6.14
N GLY A 266 2.54 4.58 7.34
CA GLY A 266 1.57 4.18 8.35
C GLY A 266 1.19 5.26 9.36
N ILE A 267 2.08 6.20 9.68
CA ILE A 267 1.88 7.21 10.73
C ILE A 267 1.62 8.59 10.12
N GLN A 268 0.61 9.30 10.65
CA GLN A 268 0.34 10.68 10.28
C GLN A 268 0.86 11.63 11.36
N TYR A 269 2.06 12.15 11.15
CA TYR A 269 2.71 13.04 12.09
C TYR A 269 3.63 14.06 11.40
N ASN A 270 3.88 15.19 12.06
CA ASN A 270 4.87 16.19 11.65
C ASN A 270 6.03 16.17 12.63
N MET A 271 7.21 15.81 12.16
CA MET A 271 8.44 15.66 12.95
C MET A 271 9.19 16.99 13.15
N GLY A 272 8.49 18.11 13.03
CA GLY A 272 9.07 19.43 13.21
C GLY A 272 10.02 19.82 12.08
N TRP A 273 11.30 19.99 12.35
CA TRP A 273 12.29 20.37 11.35
C TRP A 273 12.59 19.26 10.33
N LEU A 274 12.30 18.00 10.66
CA LEU A 274 12.42 16.86 9.72
C LEU A 274 11.27 16.81 8.71
N GLY A 275 10.18 17.57 8.92
CA GLY A 275 9.04 17.57 8.02
C GLY A 275 7.96 16.58 8.40
N GLU A 276 7.24 16.09 7.41
CA GLU A 276 6.26 15.00 7.57
C GLU A 276 6.96 13.67 7.84
N MET A 277 6.28 12.75 8.56
CA MET A 277 6.71 11.37 8.63
C MET A 277 6.46 10.70 7.28
N SER A 278 7.50 10.13 6.69
CA SER A 278 7.51 9.61 5.33
C SER A 278 8.30 8.31 5.28
N THR A 279 7.63 7.20 5.00
CA THR A 279 8.33 5.93 4.80
C THR A 279 9.23 5.98 3.56
N GLU A 280 10.52 5.70 3.73
CA GLU A 280 11.51 5.64 2.66
C GLU A 280 12.00 4.21 2.44
N LEU A 281 11.92 3.76 1.18
CA LEU A 281 12.32 2.41 0.80
C LEU A 281 13.62 2.43 0.00
N GLN A 282 14.53 1.56 0.36
CA GLN A 282 15.75 1.30 -0.40
C GLN A 282 15.68 0.00 -1.22
N GLY A 283 14.69 -0.84 -1.00
CA GLY A 283 14.48 -2.08 -1.74
C GLY A 283 13.68 -3.10 -0.95
N VAL A 284 13.19 -4.12 -1.65
CA VAL A 284 12.51 -5.28 -1.05
C VAL A 284 13.11 -6.53 -1.67
N ALA A 285 13.45 -7.53 -0.87
CA ALA A 285 14.06 -8.76 -1.37
C ALA A 285 13.50 -10.01 -0.69
N ASP A 286 13.52 -11.11 -1.46
CA ASP A 286 13.33 -12.48 -1.00
C ASP A 286 14.57 -12.93 -0.21
N LEU A 287 14.41 -13.29 1.04
CA LEU A 287 15.50 -13.74 1.92
C LEU A 287 16.11 -15.07 1.49
N SER A 288 15.36 -15.91 0.76
CA SER A 288 15.88 -17.19 0.25
C SER A 288 16.96 -17.00 -0.83
N LEU A 289 16.90 -15.89 -1.57
CA LEU A 289 17.84 -15.54 -2.64
C LEU A 289 18.82 -14.43 -2.24
N TYR A 290 18.44 -13.58 -1.27
CA TYR A 290 19.28 -12.46 -0.85
C TYR A 290 20.56 -12.95 -0.15
N LYS A 291 21.69 -12.43 -0.59
CA LYS A 291 23.01 -12.68 0.04
C LYS A 291 23.55 -11.34 0.52
N GLU A 292 23.88 -11.26 1.80
CA GLU A 292 24.54 -10.12 2.43
C GLU A 292 25.92 -9.85 1.82
#